data_787b4c4368f1bd031d51d5be56123dc9
#
_entry.id   787b4c4368f1bd031d51d5be56123dc9
#
_cell.length_a   1.000
_cell.length_b   1.000
_cell.length_c   1.000
_cell.angle_alpha   90.00
_cell.angle_beta   90.00
_cell.angle_gamma   90.00
#
_symmetry.space_group_name_H-M   'P 1'
#
loop_
_entity.id
_entity.type
_entity.pdbx_description
1 polymer ?
#
loop_
_entity_poly.entity_id
_entity_poly.type
_entity_poly.pdbx_seq_one_letter_code
_entity_poly.pdbx_strand_id
1 'polypeptide(L)'
;MIIRDDAFKIIHKSIEEVLPQAAVIKALEKKSFAGNVTVVAIGKAAWTMAFAAGEKLGDKISRGIIVTKYDHSKGPIEGFEIIEAGHPVPDENSVRGASRALELVKNLDEGDDVIFLVSGGGSAIFEKPMEGISLEDIMDVTSQLLSSGADIVEINTIRKHLSDVKGGRFALHCKANIYSVVLSDVLGDRLDSIASGPAYPDSSTSSQALKIVEKYNLRINDKVLDALKTETPKEINNCETVITGSVSELCSAASKAAEDLGYQPVLLTSTLDCDAKEAGRFMASIGREIRNGNGLRTPVAVIAGGETVVRVRGTGKGGRNQELCLSAAIGIEGLSDMVIFSVGSDGTDGPTDAAGGIVDGETASRMRSAGVQPEIYLDDNDSYNALKSSGDLVITGSTGTNVNDLTVILCK
;
A
#
# COMPACT_ATOMS: atom_id res chain seq x y z
N MET A 1 -21.18 -19.82 -14.27
CA MET A 1 -21.48 -18.42 -14.64
C MET A 1 -21.76 -17.57 -13.40
N ILE A 2 -22.76 -17.88 -12.59
CA ILE A 2 -23.15 -17.06 -11.41
C ILE A 2 -22.01 -16.82 -10.41
N ILE A 3 -21.20 -17.83 -10.05
CA ILE A 3 -20.15 -17.69 -9.05
C ILE A 3 -18.98 -16.80 -9.52
N ARG A 4 -18.65 -16.80 -10.82
CA ARG A 4 -17.64 -15.89 -11.38
C ARG A 4 -18.15 -14.44 -11.41
N ASP A 5 -19.44 -14.24 -11.70
CA ASP A 5 -20.05 -12.90 -11.66
C ASP A 5 -20.06 -12.34 -10.24
N ASP A 6 -20.29 -13.20 -9.24
CA ASP A 6 -20.19 -12.83 -7.82
C ASP A 6 -18.76 -12.44 -7.46
N ALA A 7 -17.75 -13.19 -7.96
CA ALA A 7 -16.35 -12.86 -7.76
C ALA A 7 -15.99 -11.46 -8.30
N PHE A 8 -16.41 -11.13 -9.51
CA PHE A 8 -16.19 -9.79 -10.10
C PHE A 8 -16.88 -8.69 -9.29
N LYS A 9 -18.10 -8.92 -8.79
CA LYS A 9 -18.78 -7.95 -7.89
C LYS A 9 -17.99 -7.72 -6.60
N ILE A 10 -17.45 -8.78 -6.00
CA ILE A 10 -16.61 -8.67 -4.81
C ILE A 10 -15.34 -7.88 -5.12
N ILE A 11 -14.63 -8.20 -6.20
CA ILE A 11 -13.44 -7.49 -6.64
C ILE A 11 -13.73 -5.98 -6.77
N HIS A 12 -14.73 -5.60 -7.56
CA HIS A 12 -15.06 -4.20 -7.82
C HIS A 12 -15.45 -3.45 -6.55
N LYS A 13 -16.41 -3.99 -5.76
CA LYS A 13 -16.83 -3.35 -4.52
C LYS A 13 -15.70 -3.18 -3.51
N SER A 14 -14.82 -4.19 -3.40
CA SER A 14 -13.71 -4.15 -2.45
C SER A 14 -12.69 -3.08 -2.81
N ILE A 15 -12.37 -2.93 -4.10
CA ILE A 15 -11.45 -1.91 -4.59
C ILE A 15 -12.08 -0.51 -4.44
N GLU A 16 -13.36 -0.34 -4.77
CA GLU A 16 -14.08 0.94 -4.63
C GLU A 16 -14.03 1.48 -3.20
N GLU A 17 -14.19 0.62 -2.19
CA GLU A 17 -14.20 1.02 -0.76
C GLU A 17 -12.82 1.49 -0.24
N VAL A 18 -11.73 1.11 -0.91
CA VAL A 18 -10.35 1.49 -0.55
C VAL A 18 -9.72 2.50 -1.51
N LEU A 19 -10.52 3.06 -2.42
CA LEU A 19 -10.06 4.19 -3.26
C LEU A 19 -9.69 5.39 -2.39
N PRO A 20 -8.68 6.19 -2.77
CA PRO A 20 -8.24 7.34 -1.98
C PRO A 20 -9.36 8.31 -1.64
N GLN A 21 -10.31 8.54 -2.56
CA GLN A 21 -11.47 9.39 -2.32
C GLN A 21 -12.39 8.83 -1.23
N ALA A 22 -12.78 7.57 -1.37
CA ALA A 22 -13.68 6.90 -0.42
C ALA A 22 -13.04 6.85 0.98
N ALA A 23 -11.75 6.53 1.04
CA ALA A 23 -10.96 6.48 2.25
C ALA A 23 -10.93 7.81 3.01
N VAL A 24 -10.67 8.93 2.29
CA VAL A 24 -10.65 10.27 2.89
C VAL A 24 -12.04 10.69 3.35
N ILE A 25 -13.07 10.51 2.52
CA ILE A 25 -14.45 10.88 2.88
C ILE A 25 -14.88 10.16 4.15
N LYS A 26 -14.67 8.85 4.22
CA LYS A 26 -15.00 8.01 5.39
C LYS A 26 -14.25 8.43 6.66
N ALA A 27 -12.98 8.84 6.53
CA ALA A 27 -12.21 9.35 7.66
C ALA A 27 -12.76 10.70 8.15
N LEU A 28 -13.05 11.62 7.23
CA LEU A 28 -13.55 12.95 7.55
C LEU A 28 -14.98 12.96 8.10
N GLU A 29 -15.80 11.95 7.80
CA GLU A 29 -17.14 11.78 8.40
C GLU A 29 -17.10 11.49 9.90
N LYS A 30 -16.00 10.94 10.40
CA LYS A 30 -15.81 10.60 11.81
C LYS A 30 -15.25 11.76 12.64
N LYS A 31 -14.86 12.87 11.99
CA LYS A 31 -14.19 14.00 12.64
C LYS A 31 -14.92 15.31 12.38
N SER A 32 -15.10 16.10 13.42
CA SER A 32 -15.63 17.47 13.31
C SER A 32 -14.52 18.48 13.55
N PHE A 33 -14.47 19.49 12.71
CA PHE A 33 -13.53 20.62 12.79
C PHE A 33 -14.32 21.88 13.16
N ALA A 34 -13.86 22.57 14.21
CA ALA A 34 -14.59 23.74 14.74
C ALA A 34 -14.34 25.01 13.93
N GLY A 35 -13.19 25.13 13.32
CA GLY A 35 -12.73 26.29 12.55
C GLY A 35 -12.28 25.96 11.14
N ASN A 36 -11.51 26.87 10.59
CA ASN A 36 -10.83 26.66 9.31
C ASN A 36 -9.71 25.63 9.45
N VAL A 37 -9.53 24.86 8.41
CA VAL A 37 -8.59 23.74 8.36
C VAL A 37 -7.47 24.03 7.37
N THR A 38 -6.25 23.69 7.73
CA THR A 38 -5.11 23.63 6.81
C THR A 38 -4.91 22.19 6.34
N VAL A 39 -4.71 21.97 5.05
CA VAL A 39 -4.50 20.62 4.50
C VAL A 39 -3.06 20.46 4.03
N VAL A 40 -2.40 19.40 4.46
CA VAL A 40 -1.10 18.96 3.93
C VAL A 40 -1.27 17.54 3.39
N ALA A 41 -1.04 17.35 2.09
CA ALA A 41 -1.19 16.05 1.44
C ALA A 41 0.14 15.60 0.82
N ILE A 42 0.58 14.36 1.11
CA ILE A 42 1.85 13.83 0.64
C ILE A 42 1.73 12.42 0.05
N GLY A 43 2.53 12.11 -0.95
CA GLY A 43 2.61 10.79 -1.57
C GLY A 43 1.95 10.70 -2.93
N LYS A 44 1.92 9.50 -3.50
CA LYS A 44 1.44 9.27 -4.88
C LYS A 44 -0.04 9.60 -5.07
N ALA A 45 -0.88 9.39 -4.06
CA ALA A 45 -2.31 9.67 -4.09
C ALA A 45 -2.66 11.05 -3.49
N ALA A 46 -1.67 11.87 -3.12
CA ALA A 46 -1.87 13.14 -2.40
C ALA A 46 -2.85 14.08 -3.10
N TRP A 47 -2.75 14.20 -4.44
CA TRP A 47 -3.67 15.03 -5.20
C TRP A 47 -5.12 14.55 -5.07
N THR A 48 -5.34 13.27 -5.26
CA THR A 48 -6.68 12.66 -5.20
C THR A 48 -7.28 12.74 -3.79
N MET A 49 -6.45 12.55 -2.75
CA MET A 49 -6.88 12.69 -1.36
C MET A 49 -7.23 14.13 -1.01
N ALA A 50 -6.41 15.10 -1.44
CA ALA A 50 -6.66 16.53 -1.21
C ALA A 50 -7.92 17.01 -1.95
N PHE A 51 -8.12 16.55 -3.18
CA PHE A 51 -9.35 16.83 -3.94
C PHE A 51 -10.59 16.32 -3.21
N ALA A 52 -10.57 15.09 -2.71
CA ALA A 52 -11.68 14.52 -1.94
C ALA A 52 -11.94 15.29 -0.62
N ALA A 53 -10.89 15.76 0.05
CA ALA A 53 -11.02 16.61 1.23
C ALA A 53 -11.66 17.95 0.87
N GLY A 54 -11.27 18.56 -0.27
CA GLY A 54 -11.87 19.78 -0.82
C GLY A 54 -13.36 19.64 -1.09
N GLU A 55 -13.74 18.58 -1.80
CA GLU A 55 -15.16 18.26 -2.08
C GLU A 55 -15.99 18.07 -0.79
N LYS A 56 -15.41 17.43 0.23
CA LYS A 56 -16.11 17.16 1.48
C LYS A 56 -16.24 18.34 2.41
N LEU A 57 -15.21 19.19 2.51
CA LEU A 57 -15.13 20.26 3.50
C LEU A 57 -15.40 21.65 2.92
N GLY A 58 -15.19 21.84 1.59
CA GLY A 58 -15.45 23.10 0.92
C GLY A 58 -14.73 24.27 1.56
N ASP A 59 -15.48 25.34 1.84
CA ASP A 59 -14.98 26.60 2.41
C ASP A 59 -14.32 26.48 3.79
N LYS A 60 -14.42 25.32 4.46
CA LYS A 60 -13.67 25.08 5.70
C LYS A 60 -12.18 24.95 5.49
N ILE A 61 -11.75 24.61 4.28
CA ILE A 61 -10.31 24.56 3.95
C ILE A 61 -9.83 25.97 3.62
N SER A 62 -9.04 26.55 4.52
CA SER A 62 -8.49 27.89 4.32
C SER A 62 -7.34 27.92 3.32
N ARG A 63 -6.51 26.86 3.33
CA ARG A 63 -5.33 26.71 2.47
C ARG A 63 -4.80 25.29 2.54
N GLY A 64 -4.01 24.90 1.55
CA GLY A 64 -3.38 23.59 1.53
C GLY A 64 -2.12 23.52 0.70
N ILE A 65 -1.38 22.43 0.89
CA ILE A 65 -0.23 22.04 0.05
C ILE A 65 -0.33 20.56 -0.31
N ILE A 66 -0.02 20.26 -1.56
CA ILE A 66 0.04 18.92 -2.10
C ILE A 66 1.47 18.67 -2.58
N VAL A 67 2.12 17.65 -2.05
CA VAL A 67 3.42 17.17 -2.52
C VAL A 67 3.24 15.76 -3.08
N THR A 68 3.28 15.63 -4.39
CA THR A 68 2.99 14.37 -5.08
C THR A 68 4.10 13.98 -6.04
N LYS A 69 4.03 12.77 -6.60
CA LYS A 69 4.97 12.32 -7.62
C LYS A 69 4.73 13.06 -8.94
N TYR A 70 5.78 13.25 -9.75
CA TYR A 70 5.65 13.75 -11.12
C TYR A 70 4.56 13.01 -11.90
N ASP A 71 3.78 13.74 -12.68
CA ASP A 71 2.66 13.26 -13.50
C ASP A 71 1.48 12.66 -12.69
N HIS A 72 1.42 12.90 -11.36
CA HIS A 72 0.30 12.48 -10.52
C HIS A 72 -0.68 13.62 -10.17
N SER A 73 -0.33 14.87 -10.46
CA SER A 73 -1.27 15.98 -10.39
C SER A 73 -2.25 15.90 -11.56
N LYS A 74 -3.53 16.17 -11.28
CA LYS A 74 -4.60 16.21 -12.31
C LYS A 74 -5.07 17.65 -12.59
N GLY A 75 -4.25 18.63 -12.22
CA GLY A 75 -4.52 20.05 -12.40
C GLY A 75 -4.65 20.83 -11.10
N PRO A 76 -4.93 22.15 -11.16
CA PRO A 76 -5.01 23.00 -9.98
C PRO A 76 -6.24 22.66 -9.12
N ILE A 77 -6.09 22.84 -7.81
CA ILE A 77 -7.17 22.82 -6.83
C ILE A 77 -7.16 24.20 -6.15
N GLU A 78 -8.31 24.85 -6.08
CA GLU A 78 -8.41 26.18 -5.48
C GLU A 78 -7.97 26.16 -4.01
N GLY A 79 -7.13 27.13 -3.61
CA GLY A 79 -6.58 27.19 -2.25
C GLY A 79 -5.39 26.27 -1.97
N PHE A 80 -4.92 25.49 -2.96
CA PHE A 80 -3.80 24.57 -2.80
C PHE A 80 -2.58 24.94 -3.63
N GLU A 81 -1.41 24.94 -2.98
CA GLU A 81 -0.12 24.89 -3.68
C GLU A 81 0.19 23.44 -4.04
N ILE A 82 0.60 23.18 -5.30
CA ILE A 82 0.91 21.81 -5.76
C ILE A 82 2.37 21.77 -6.19
N ILE A 83 3.11 20.79 -5.63
CA ILE A 83 4.50 20.52 -5.95
C ILE A 83 4.63 19.06 -6.35
N GLU A 84 5.16 18.81 -7.54
CA GLU A 84 5.52 17.47 -7.98
C GLU A 84 7.00 17.20 -7.71
N ALA A 85 7.33 16.00 -7.23
CA ALA A 85 8.64 15.63 -6.71
C ALA A 85 9.06 14.22 -7.11
N GLY A 86 10.34 13.90 -6.92
CA GLY A 86 10.96 12.65 -7.31
C GLY A 86 10.50 11.43 -6.50
N HIS A 87 10.35 10.30 -7.19
CA HIS A 87 10.10 8.99 -6.61
C HIS A 87 10.61 7.88 -7.56
N PRO A 88 11.36 6.87 -7.14
CA PRO A 88 11.65 6.48 -5.74
C PRO A 88 12.81 7.25 -5.09
N VAL A 89 13.52 8.08 -5.81
CA VAL A 89 14.63 8.88 -5.32
C VAL A 89 14.13 10.31 -5.07
N PRO A 90 14.38 10.88 -3.86
CA PRO A 90 14.02 12.26 -3.58
C PRO A 90 14.87 13.24 -4.40
N ASP A 91 14.31 14.40 -4.67
CA ASP A 91 14.96 15.48 -5.40
C ASP A 91 14.78 16.85 -4.71
N GLU A 92 15.26 17.92 -5.32
CA GLU A 92 15.12 19.28 -4.78
C GLU A 92 13.65 19.71 -4.62
N ASN A 93 12.74 19.18 -5.44
CA ASN A 93 11.30 19.44 -5.29
C ASN A 93 10.73 18.74 -4.06
N SER A 94 11.25 17.56 -3.69
CA SER A 94 10.92 16.90 -2.41
C SER A 94 11.25 17.80 -1.23
N VAL A 95 12.43 18.42 -1.26
CA VAL A 95 12.90 19.35 -0.21
C VAL A 95 12.08 20.65 -0.22
N ARG A 96 11.81 21.20 -1.41
CA ARG A 96 10.97 22.39 -1.55
C ARG A 96 9.56 22.15 -1.00
N GLY A 97 8.93 21.03 -1.38
CA GLY A 97 7.60 20.65 -0.93
C GLY A 97 7.52 20.50 0.59
N ALA A 98 8.47 19.79 1.18
CA ALA A 98 8.55 19.63 2.63
C ALA A 98 8.80 20.97 3.35
N SER A 99 9.67 21.83 2.83
CA SER A 99 9.94 23.16 3.39
C SER A 99 8.69 24.04 3.36
N ARG A 100 7.96 24.05 2.24
CA ARG A 100 6.71 24.82 2.11
C ARG A 100 5.62 24.30 3.07
N ALA A 101 5.49 22.96 3.23
CA ALA A 101 4.58 22.38 4.20
C ALA A 101 4.93 22.78 5.65
N LEU A 102 6.22 22.77 6.00
CA LEU A 102 6.68 23.24 7.32
C LEU A 102 6.40 24.73 7.54
N GLU A 103 6.65 25.58 6.57
CA GLU A 103 6.31 27.02 6.63
C GLU A 103 4.81 27.22 6.87
N LEU A 104 3.97 26.40 6.21
CA LEU A 104 2.53 26.47 6.34
C LEU A 104 2.07 26.13 7.76
N VAL A 105 2.61 25.07 8.37
CA VAL A 105 2.14 24.59 9.69
C VAL A 105 2.81 25.29 10.88
N LYS A 106 4.02 25.84 10.72
CA LYS A 106 4.74 26.58 11.80
C LYS A 106 4.01 27.81 12.29
N ASN A 107 3.18 28.42 11.43
CA ASN A 107 2.44 29.64 11.72
C ASN A 107 1.04 29.38 12.30
N LEU A 108 0.71 28.13 12.59
CA LEU A 108 -0.57 27.74 13.18
C LEU A 108 -0.46 27.71 14.72
N ASP A 109 -1.58 27.99 15.37
CA ASP A 109 -1.68 27.96 16.84
C ASP A 109 -2.38 26.67 17.33
N GLU A 110 -2.39 26.41 18.65
CA GLU A 110 -2.97 25.22 19.28
C GLU A 110 -4.50 25.06 19.03
N GLY A 111 -5.17 26.17 18.68
CA GLY A 111 -6.61 26.16 18.34
C GLY A 111 -6.92 25.84 16.88
N ASP A 112 -5.91 25.74 16.03
CA ASP A 112 -6.07 25.43 14.61
C ASP A 112 -6.09 23.91 14.38
N ASP A 113 -6.63 23.50 13.23
CA ASP A 113 -6.67 22.10 12.81
C ASP A 113 -5.88 21.90 11.50
N VAL A 114 -5.10 20.83 11.44
CA VAL A 114 -4.41 20.36 10.25
C VAL A 114 -4.94 18.98 9.86
N ILE A 115 -5.36 18.82 8.61
CA ILE A 115 -5.59 17.52 8.02
C ILE A 115 -4.31 17.12 7.29
N PHE A 116 -3.68 16.04 7.75
CA PHE A 116 -2.46 15.50 7.15
C PHE A 116 -2.77 14.21 6.39
N LEU A 117 -2.82 14.30 5.06
CA LEU A 117 -3.16 13.20 4.17
C LEU A 117 -1.88 12.51 3.69
N VAL A 118 -1.72 11.23 4.03
CA VAL A 118 -0.49 10.48 3.76
C VAL A 118 -0.79 9.26 2.89
N SER A 119 -0.03 9.07 1.83
CA SER A 119 -0.12 7.89 0.96
C SER A 119 1.26 7.33 0.60
N GLY A 120 1.29 6.16 -0.04
CA GLY A 120 2.51 5.49 -0.46
C GLY A 120 3.47 6.37 -1.27
N GLY A 121 4.76 6.12 -1.15
CA GLY A 121 5.83 6.91 -1.78
C GLY A 121 6.24 8.18 -1.03
N GLY A 122 5.56 8.55 0.05
CA GLY A 122 5.84 9.73 0.85
C GLY A 122 7.27 9.81 1.38
N SER A 123 7.93 8.69 1.61
CA SER A 123 9.33 8.66 2.07
C SER A 123 10.34 9.34 1.13
N ALA A 124 10.10 9.33 -0.18
CA ALA A 124 10.93 10.04 -1.17
C ALA A 124 10.34 11.41 -1.50
N ILE A 125 9.05 11.47 -1.74
CA ILE A 125 8.32 12.66 -2.20
C ILE A 125 8.37 13.79 -1.15
N PHE A 126 8.40 13.46 0.15
CA PHE A 126 8.40 14.39 1.27
C PHE A 126 9.67 14.24 2.10
N GLU A 127 10.74 14.92 1.67
CA GLU A 127 12.05 14.86 2.32
C GLU A 127 12.57 16.26 2.60
N LYS A 128 13.12 16.45 3.79
CA LYS A 128 13.91 17.63 4.13
C LYS A 128 15.05 17.19 5.05
N PRO A 129 16.30 17.30 4.58
CA PRO A 129 17.46 17.00 5.43
C PRO A 129 17.48 17.87 6.67
N MET A 130 18.03 17.33 7.77
CA MET A 130 18.34 18.10 8.99
C MET A 130 19.37 19.20 8.68
N GLU A 131 19.43 20.21 9.53
CA GLU A 131 20.40 21.28 9.42
C GLU A 131 21.84 20.73 9.35
N GLY A 132 22.58 21.16 8.35
CA GLY A 132 23.94 20.73 8.08
C GLY A 132 24.08 19.43 7.28
N ILE A 133 22.99 18.73 7.00
CA ILE A 133 22.95 17.54 6.12
C ILE A 133 22.47 17.96 4.74
N SER A 134 23.08 17.44 3.68
CA SER A 134 22.63 17.64 2.32
C SER A 134 21.70 16.51 1.87
N LEU A 135 20.95 16.76 0.77
CA LEU A 135 20.14 15.71 0.15
C LEU A 135 21.03 14.59 -0.38
N GLU A 136 22.20 14.94 -0.91
CA GLU A 136 23.20 14.00 -1.41
C GLU A 136 23.70 13.07 -0.30
N ASP A 137 23.91 13.58 0.93
CA ASP A 137 24.28 12.74 2.09
C ASP A 137 23.24 11.66 2.36
N ILE A 138 21.93 12.02 2.34
CA ILE A 138 20.82 11.06 2.54
C ILE A 138 20.79 10.04 1.40
N MET A 139 20.97 10.48 0.18
CA MET A 139 20.94 9.61 -1.01
C MET A 139 22.13 8.64 -1.00
N ASP A 140 23.33 9.12 -0.66
CA ASP A 140 24.54 8.28 -0.61
C ASP A 140 24.42 7.21 0.48
N VAL A 141 24.04 7.58 1.70
CA VAL A 141 23.84 6.62 2.80
C VAL A 141 22.75 5.60 2.47
N THR A 142 21.64 6.05 1.85
CA THR A 142 20.56 5.15 1.42
C THR A 142 21.06 4.17 0.35
N SER A 143 21.86 4.63 -0.61
CA SER A 143 22.44 3.80 -1.67
C SER A 143 23.42 2.75 -1.11
N GLN A 144 24.25 3.13 -0.13
CA GLN A 144 25.16 2.21 0.55
C GLN A 144 24.36 1.11 1.28
N LEU A 145 23.29 1.46 2.00
CA LEU A 145 22.44 0.51 2.72
C LEU A 145 21.76 -0.48 1.75
N LEU A 146 21.16 0.00 0.67
CA LEU A 146 20.54 -0.83 -0.35
C LEU A 146 21.55 -1.81 -0.98
N SER A 147 22.73 -1.32 -1.31
CA SER A 147 23.81 -2.14 -1.91
C SER A 147 24.37 -3.18 -0.93
N SER A 148 24.24 -2.93 0.36
CA SER A 148 24.71 -3.83 1.42
C SER A 148 23.65 -4.84 1.87
N GLY A 149 22.43 -4.81 1.29
CA GLY A 149 21.34 -5.72 1.63
C GLY A 149 20.67 -5.41 2.96
N ALA A 150 20.69 -4.15 3.41
CA ALA A 150 19.96 -3.72 4.59
C ALA A 150 18.45 -3.87 4.36
N ASP A 151 17.74 -4.27 5.40
CA ASP A 151 16.28 -4.34 5.32
C ASP A 151 15.63 -2.96 5.41
N ILE A 152 14.34 -2.90 5.09
CA ILE A 152 13.59 -1.61 5.06
C ILE A 152 13.50 -0.96 6.43
N VAL A 153 13.52 -1.71 7.52
CA VAL A 153 13.47 -1.18 8.89
C VAL A 153 14.78 -0.48 9.21
N GLU A 154 15.91 -1.09 8.85
CA GLU A 154 17.25 -0.52 9.03
C GLU A 154 17.44 0.76 8.18
N ILE A 155 17.00 0.72 6.90
CA ILE A 155 17.04 1.89 6.01
C ILE A 155 16.20 3.03 6.60
N ASN A 156 14.98 2.76 7.03
CA ASN A 156 14.09 3.76 7.61
C ASN A 156 14.64 4.31 8.94
N THR A 157 15.29 3.48 9.76
CA THR A 157 15.94 3.92 10.99
C THR A 157 16.97 5.02 10.71
N ILE A 158 17.86 4.83 9.74
CA ILE A 158 18.83 5.84 9.33
C ILE A 158 18.16 7.09 8.75
N ARG A 159 17.21 6.91 7.81
CA ARG A 159 16.53 8.03 7.15
C ARG A 159 15.75 8.91 8.10
N LYS A 160 15.09 8.35 9.12
CA LYS A 160 14.37 9.11 10.15
C LYS A 160 15.31 10.02 10.96
N HIS A 161 16.51 9.56 11.25
CA HIS A 161 17.51 10.36 12.02
C HIS A 161 18.14 11.48 11.20
N LEU A 162 18.15 11.37 9.85
CA LEU A 162 18.76 12.38 8.98
C LEU A 162 17.75 13.40 8.43
N SER A 163 16.44 13.20 8.63
CA SER A 163 15.37 14.03 8.07
C SER A 163 14.71 14.93 9.12
N ASP A 164 14.40 16.17 8.73
CA ASP A 164 13.69 17.17 9.55
C ASP A 164 12.15 17.02 9.49
N VAL A 165 11.65 16.08 8.69
CA VAL A 165 10.20 15.83 8.53
C VAL A 165 9.78 14.41 8.82
N LYS A 166 10.70 13.46 9.02
CA LYS A 166 10.40 12.05 9.33
C LYS A 166 10.48 11.74 10.81
N GLY A 167 10.04 10.53 11.20
CA GLY A 167 10.13 10.05 12.58
C GLY A 167 9.48 10.99 13.59
N GLY A 168 8.30 11.56 13.26
CA GLY A 168 7.55 12.47 14.13
C GLY A 168 7.95 13.95 14.04
N ARG A 169 9.05 14.30 13.38
CA ARG A 169 9.55 15.69 13.38
C ARG A 169 8.61 16.67 12.69
N PHE A 170 7.89 16.26 11.62
CA PHE A 170 6.87 17.12 11.01
C PHE A 170 5.83 17.59 12.04
N ALA A 171 5.31 16.67 12.86
CA ALA A 171 4.34 17.01 13.88
C ALA A 171 4.90 17.92 14.97
N LEU A 172 6.18 17.79 15.34
CA LEU A 172 6.83 18.70 16.30
C LEU A 172 6.95 20.14 15.81
N HIS A 173 7.01 20.35 14.50
CA HIS A 173 7.02 21.70 13.92
C HIS A 173 5.66 22.36 13.89
N CYS A 174 4.59 21.64 14.22
CA CYS A 174 3.21 22.10 14.22
C CYS A 174 2.66 22.18 15.64
N LYS A 175 2.09 23.32 16.03
CA LYS A 175 1.40 23.47 17.32
C LYS A 175 -0.07 23.10 17.23
N ALA A 176 -0.66 23.16 16.03
CA ALA A 176 -2.05 22.85 15.78
C ALA A 176 -2.36 21.35 16.00
N ASN A 177 -3.64 21.03 16.14
CA ASN A 177 -4.10 19.65 16.20
C ASN A 177 -3.99 19.02 14.80
N ILE A 178 -3.30 17.90 14.70
CA ILE A 178 -3.12 17.16 13.45
C ILE A 178 -4.09 15.98 13.42
N TYR A 179 -4.95 15.93 12.40
CA TYR A 179 -5.73 14.76 12.04
C TYR A 179 -5.08 14.08 10.84
N SER A 180 -4.31 13.03 11.10
CA SER A 180 -3.55 12.30 10.08
C SER A 180 -4.38 11.16 9.50
N VAL A 181 -4.67 11.24 8.20
CA VAL A 181 -5.39 10.21 7.43
C VAL A 181 -4.37 9.48 6.55
N VAL A 182 -4.14 8.21 6.83
CA VAL A 182 -3.08 7.42 6.22
C VAL A 182 -3.65 6.31 5.35
N LEU A 183 -3.32 6.32 4.07
CA LEU A 183 -3.48 5.19 3.16
C LEU A 183 -2.25 4.28 3.31
N SER A 184 -2.47 3.05 3.79
CA SER A 184 -1.39 2.12 4.10
C SER A 184 -1.14 1.14 2.97
N ASP A 185 0.07 1.15 2.41
CA ASP A 185 0.60 0.13 1.52
C ASP A 185 1.57 -0.83 2.26
N VAL A 186 1.67 -0.72 3.59
CA VAL A 186 2.58 -1.51 4.43
C VAL A 186 1.81 -2.60 5.17
N LEU A 187 2.24 -3.85 5.02
CA LEU A 187 1.65 -4.98 5.74
C LEU A 187 1.74 -4.79 7.25
N GLY A 188 0.60 -5.03 7.94
CA GLY A 188 0.48 -4.85 9.37
C GLY A 188 0.37 -3.39 9.82
N ASP A 189 0.12 -2.46 8.88
CA ASP A 189 -0.23 -1.06 9.13
C ASP A 189 0.75 -0.33 10.07
N ARG A 190 2.05 -0.57 9.90
CA ARG A 190 3.09 0.04 10.72
C ARG A 190 3.26 1.52 10.42
N LEU A 191 2.57 2.37 11.20
CA LEU A 191 2.55 3.83 11.04
C LEU A 191 3.96 4.48 11.07
N ASP A 192 4.90 3.90 11.80
CA ASP A 192 6.30 4.36 11.86
C ASP A 192 7.08 4.10 10.57
N SER A 193 6.55 3.26 9.69
CA SER A 193 7.14 2.89 8.39
C SER A 193 6.49 3.62 7.21
N ILE A 194 5.17 3.90 7.28
CA ILE A 194 4.45 4.60 6.21
C ILE A 194 4.98 6.03 6.06
N ALA A 195 5.46 6.39 4.88
CA ALA A 195 6.16 7.64 4.59
C ALA A 195 7.31 7.95 5.58
N SER A 196 7.84 6.91 6.27
CA SER A 196 8.81 7.03 7.38
C SER A 196 8.28 7.83 8.58
N GLY A 197 6.98 7.80 8.84
CA GLY A 197 6.30 8.30 10.04
C GLY A 197 6.42 9.81 10.30
N PRO A 198 6.02 10.73 9.40
CA PRO A 198 6.21 12.16 9.63
C PRO A 198 5.48 12.71 10.86
N ALA A 199 4.29 12.17 11.16
CA ALA A 199 3.46 12.59 12.27
C ALA A 199 3.21 11.45 13.28
N TYR A 200 4.15 10.53 13.40
CA TYR A 200 4.06 9.37 14.30
C TYR A 200 5.34 9.20 15.11
N PRO A 201 5.26 8.83 16.40
CA PRO A 201 6.43 8.59 17.24
C PRO A 201 7.36 7.53 16.65
N ASP A 202 8.66 7.77 16.71
CA ASP A 202 9.63 6.81 16.20
C ASP A 202 10.09 5.84 17.31
N SER A 203 9.90 4.54 17.07
CA SER A 203 10.34 3.49 17.97
C SER A 203 11.85 3.19 17.88
N SER A 204 12.53 3.60 16.78
CA SER A 204 13.97 3.40 16.62
C SER A 204 14.79 4.39 17.47
N THR A 205 16.03 4.04 17.78
CA THR A 205 16.90 4.84 18.64
C THR A 205 18.20 5.23 17.94
N SER A 206 18.84 6.30 18.41
CA SER A 206 20.18 6.70 17.96
C SER A 206 21.21 5.57 18.12
N SER A 207 21.11 4.78 19.20
CA SER A 207 21.95 3.60 19.38
C SER A 207 21.78 2.55 18.31
N GLN A 208 20.52 2.31 17.86
CA GLN A 208 20.26 1.40 16.75
C GLN A 208 20.79 1.96 15.44
N ALA A 209 20.61 3.25 15.17
CA ALA A 209 21.16 3.89 13.99
C ALA A 209 22.69 3.75 13.90
N LEU A 210 23.40 3.99 15.00
CA LEU A 210 24.86 3.82 15.05
C LEU A 210 25.30 2.37 14.85
N LYS A 211 24.58 1.39 15.40
CA LYS A 211 24.85 -0.04 15.15
C LYS A 211 24.67 -0.44 13.68
N ILE A 212 23.71 0.17 12.99
CA ILE A 212 23.51 -0.05 11.55
C ILE A 212 24.71 0.48 10.76
N VAL A 213 25.23 1.66 11.11
CA VAL A 213 26.47 2.22 10.52
C VAL A 213 27.63 1.24 10.66
N GLU A 214 27.84 0.71 11.86
CA GLU A 214 28.90 -0.26 12.15
C GLU A 214 28.67 -1.59 11.39
N LYS A 215 27.43 -2.13 11.43
CA LYS A 215 27.07 -3.40 10.79
C LYS A 215 27.38 -3.43 9.30
N TYR A 216 27.10 -2.32 8.61
CA TYR A 216 27.27 -2.22 7.16
C TYR A 216 28.53 -1.45 6.75
N ASN A 217 29.39 -1.06 7.70
CA ASN A 217 30.60 -0.28 7.44
C ASN A 217 30.32 0.96 6.58
N LEU A 218 29.24 1.71 6.88
CA LEU A 218 28.85 2.86 6.09
C LEU A 218 29.92 3.96 6.12
N ARG A 219 30.21 4.52 4.97
CA ARG A 219 31.11 5.66 4.82
C ARG A 219 30.29 6.93 4.97
N ILE A 220 30.35 7.56 6.13
CA ILE A 220 29.61 8.78 6.46
C ILE A 220 30.58 9.86 6.96
N ASN A 221 30.20 11.12 6.72
CA ASN A 221 30.93 12.25 7.25
C ASN A 221 30.53 12.57 8.71
N ASP A 222 31.31 13.44 9.38
CA ASP A 222 31.09 13.79 10.79
C ASP A 222 29.70 14.41 11.02
N LYS A 223 29.15 15.19 10.09
CA LYS A 223 27.83 15.80 10.21
C LYS A 223 26.72 14.76 10.23
N VAL A 224 26.80 13.78 9.34
CA VAL A 224 25.87 12.64 9.29
C VAL A 224 25.99 11.84 10.59
N LEU A 225 27.22 11.56 11.06
CA LEU A 225 27.43 10.84 12.30
C LEU A 225 26.82 11.59 13.51
N ASP A 226 26.96 12.91 13.57
CA ASP A 226 26.41 13.72 14.65
C ASP A 226 24.88 13.78 14.59
N ALA A 227 24.29 13.87 13.41
CA ALA A 227 22.84 13.79 13.24
C ALA A 227 22.27 12.44 13.73
N LEU A 228 22.96 11.33 13.45
CA LEU A 228 22.56 9.99 13.92
C LEU A 228 22.62 9.80 15.43
N LYS A 229 23.38 10.62 16.16
CA LYS A 229 23.43 10.63 17.64
C LYS A 229 22.21 11.33 18.26
N THR A 230 21.47 12.12 17.47
CA THR A 230 20.29 12.85 17.94
C THR A 230 19.07 11.96 17.92
N GLU A 231 18.37 11.81 19.05
CA GLU A 231 17.15 11.01 19.12
C GLU A 231 16.01 11.62 18.29
N THR A 232 15.21 10.74 17.75
CA THR A 232 13.92 11.09 17.13
C THR A 232 12.83 11.25 18.20
N PRO A 233 11.73 11.98 17.91
CA PRO A 233 10.57 12.09 18.81
C PRO A 233 10.00 10.75 19.23
N LYS A 234 9.83 10.54 20.55
CA LYS A 234 9.27 9.31 21.13
C LYS A 234 7.80 9.47 21.50
N GLU A 235 7.32 10.72 21.58
CA GLU A 235 5.94 11.05 21.89
C GLU A 235 5.46 12.18 20.96
N ILE A 236 4.23 12.07 20.50
CA ILE A 236 3.51 13.09 19.71
C ILE A 236 2.14 13.25 20.36
N ASN A 237 1.85 14.41 20.90
CA ASN A 237 0.63 14.63 21.70
C ASN A 237 -0.45 15.42 20.94
N ASN A 238 -0.12 16.00 19.80
CA ASN A 238 -1.03 16.83 19.00
C ASN A 238 -1.49 16.13 17.69
N CYS A 239 -1.32 14.82 17.57
CA CYS A 239 -1.68 14.08 16.37
C CYS A 239 -2.59 12.89 16.69
N GLU A 240 -3.78 12.90 16.07
CA GLU A 240 -4.66 11.75 15.98
C GLU A 240 -4.49 11.11 14.60
N THR A 241 -4.14 9.83 14.55
CA THR A 241 -3.91 9.11 13.28
C THR A 241 -5.00 8.08 13.03
N VAL A 242 -5.55 8.09 11.82
CA VAL A 242 -6.50 7.10 11.32
C VAL A 242 -5.88 6.43 10.10
N ILE A 243 -5.79 5.10 10.14
CA ILE A 243 -5.47 4.30 8.96
C ILE A 243 -6.76 4.06 8.20
N THR A 244 -6.74 4.32 6.92
CA THR A 244 -7.85 4.08 6.00
C THR A 244 -7.30 3.66 4.65
N GLY A 245 -8.03 2.78 3.94
CA GLY A 245 -7.49 2.19 2.72
C GLY A 245 -6.24 1.37 3.04
N SER A 246 -6.42 0.24 3.72
CA SER A 246 -5.40 -0.77 4.00
C SER A 246 -5.84 -2.13 3.47
N VAL A 247 -4.92 -3.09 3.45
CA VAL A 247 -5.27 -4.48 3.11
C VAL A 247 -6.32 -5.06 4.06
N SER A 248 -6.32 -4.65 5.32
CA SER A 248 -7.34 -5.05 6.30
C SER A 248 -8.72 -4.49 5.94
N GLU A 249 -8.80 -3.24 5.49
CA GLU A 249 -10.04 -2.65 4.99
C GLU A 249 -10.48 -3.28 3.67
N LEU A 250 -9.55 -3.59 2.76
CA LEU A 250 -9.84 -4.31 1.51
C LEU A 250 -10.48 -5.68 1.80
N CYS A 251 -9.93 -6.45 2.76
CA CYS A 251 -10.50 -7.72 3.20
C CYS A 251 -11.87 -7.55 3.87
N SER A 252 -12.05 -6.50 4.67
CA SER A 252 -13.33 -6.17 5.32
C SER A 252 -14.40 -5.83 4.28
N ALA A 253 -14.05 -5.06 3.25
CA ALA A 253 -14.93 -4.73 2.14
C ALA A 253 -15.30 -5.98 1.32
N ALA A 254 -14.33 -6.88 1.08
CA ALA A 254 -14.58 -8.16 0.43
C ALA A 254 -15.52 -9.05 1.25
N SER A 255 -15.33 -9.09 2.57
CA SER A 255 -16.19 -9.83 3.48
C SER A 255 -17.64 -9.35 3.41
N LYS A 256 -17.84 -8.03 3.48
CA LYS A 256 -19.17 -7.43 3.38
C LYS A 256 -19.81 -7.66 2.00
N ALA A 257 -19.03 -7.50 0.92
CA ALA A 257 -19.53 -7.76 -0.43
C ALA A 257 -19.93 -9.22 -0.64
N ALA A 258 -19.19 -10.17 -0.04
CA ALA A 258 -19.55 -11.58 -0.07
C ALA A 258 -20.81 -11.88 0.76
N GLU A 259 -20.96 -11.26 1.92
CA GLU A 259 -22.14 -11.38 2.78
C GLU A 259 -23.40 -10.87 2.07
N ASP A 260 -23.31 -9.70 1.40
CA ASP A 260 -24.41 -9.13 0.59
C ASP A 260 -24.86 -10.06 -0.55
N LEU A 261 -23.98 -10.96 -1.03
CA LEU A 261 -24.25 -11.96 -2.04
C LEU A 261 -24.68 -13.33 -1.48
N GLY A 262 -24.82 -13.42 -0.14
CA GLY A 262 -25.30 -14.63 0.56
C GLY A 262 -24.21 -15.65 0.89
N TYR A 263 -22.93 -15.30 0.81
CA TYR A 263 -21.83 -16.13 1.29
C TYR A 263 -21.53 -15.86 2.74
N GLN A 264 -21.13 -16.88 3.48
CA GLN A 264 -20.54 -16.71 4.80
C GLN A 264 -19.07 -16.29 4.66
N PRO A 265 -18.67 -15.06 5.05
CA PRO A 265 -17.28 -14.65 4.94
C PRO A 265 -16.44 -15.27 6.07
N VAL A 266 -15.24 -15.70 5.73
CA VAL A 266 -14.21 -16.20 6.66
C VAL A 266 -12.90 -15.54 6.33
N LEU A 267 -12.46 -14.58 7.14
CA LEU A 267 -11.16 -13.94 7.01
C LEU A 267 -10.07 -14.84 7.61
N LEU A 268 -9.13 -15.29 6.79
CA LEU A 268 -7.97 -16.05 7.24
C LEU A 268 -6.85 -15.15 7.76
N THR A 269 -6.49 -14.16 6.97
CA THR A 269 -5.39 -13.23 7.29
C THR A 269 -5.50 -11.97 6.42
N SER A 270 -4.93 -10.88 6.90
CA SER A 270 -4.65 -9.65 6.12
C SER A 270 -3.13 -9.39 6.01
N THR A 271 -2.31 -10.38 6.29
CA THR A 271 -0.84 -10.26 6.28
C THR A 271 -0.18 -11.45 5.59
N LEU A 272 -0.79 -11.94 4.48
CA LEU A 272 -0.24 -13.03 3.68
C LEU A 272 1.04 -12.55 2.98
N ASP A 273 2.20 -13.17 3.30
CA ASP A 273 3.53 -12.74 2.82
C ASP A 273 4.42 -13.89 2.29
N CYS A 274 3.82 -15.03 1.99
CA CYS A 274 4.57 -16.20 1.53
C CYS A 274 4.76 -16.23 0.00
N ASP A 275 5.43 -17.28 -0.50
CA ASP A 275 5.59 -17.56 -1.93
C ASP A 275 4.21 -17.74 -2.62
N ALA A 276 3.99 -17.03 -3.74
CA ALA A 276 2.70 -16.98 -4.43
C ALA A 276 2.24 -18.37 -4.92
N LYS A 277 3.14 -19.18 -5.46
CA LYS A 277 2.88 -20.56 -5.89
C LYS A 277 2.40 -21.41 -4.71
N GLU A 278 3.04 -21.29 -3.55
CA GLU A 278 2.67 -22.05 -2.35
C GLU A 278 1.37 -21.54 -1.73
N ALA A 279 1.11 -20.22 -1.76
CA ALA A 279 -0.18 -19.66 -1.37
C ALA A 279 -1.31 -20.24 -2.24
N GLY A 280 -1.14 -20.32 -3.56
CA GLY A 280 -2.11 -20.91 -4.48
C GLY A 280 -2.41 -22.36 -4.16
N ARG A 281 -1.37 -23.16 -3.87
CA ARG A 281 -1.52 -24.58 -3.45
C ARG A 281 -2.29 -24.71 -2.14
N PHE A 282 -2.00 -23.82 -1.18
CA PHE A 282 -2.68 -23.80 0.12
C PHE A 282 -4.17 -23.42 -0.03
N MET A 283 -4.47 -22.37 -0.79
CA MET A 283 -5.86 -21.98 -1.08
C MET A 283 -6.63 -23.10 -1.80
N ALA A 284 -6.01 -23.77 -2.77
CA ALA A 284 -6.62 -24.92 -3.44
C ALA A 284 -6.88 -26.09 -2.43
N SER A 285 -6.01 -26.31 -1.45
CA SER A 285 -6.21 -27.33 -0.44
C SER A 285 -7.41 -27.03 0.46
N ILE A 286 -7.57 -25.77 0.87
CA ILE A 286 -8.77 -25.33 1.60
C ILE A 286 -10.02 -25.56 0.76
N GLY A 287 -9.97 -25.18 -0.53
CA GLY A 287 -11.09 -25.38 -1.46
C GLY A 287 -11.51 -26.83 -1.58
N ARG A 288 -10.56 -27.75 -1.75
CA ARG A 288 -10.83 -29.20 -1.78
C ARG A 288 -11.51 -29.69 -0.50
N GLU A 289 -11.06 -29.22 0.65
CA GLU A 289 -11.61 -29.64 1.95
C GLU A 289 -13.06 -29.16 2.11
N ILE A 290 -13.37 -27.94 1.68
CA ILE A 290 -14.73 -27.40 1.65
C ILE A 290 -15.62 -28.27 0.75
N ARG A 291 -15.14 -28.61 -0.45
CA ARG A 291 -15.91 -29.44 -1.41
C ARG A 291 -16.12 -30.88 -0.93
N ASN A 292 -15.22 -31.40 -0.11
CA ASN A 292 -15.37 -32.70 0.52
C ASN A 292 -16.42 -32.71 1.66
N GLY A 293 -17.00 -31.53 1.98
CA GLY A 293 -18.00 -31.39 3.02
C GLY A 293 -17.41 -31.33 4.44
N ASN A 294 -16.10 -31.16 4.55
CA ASN A 294 -15.41 -31.03 5.83
C ASN A 294 -15.16 -29.54 6.15
N GLY A 295 -15.30 -29.14 7.39
CA GLY A 295 -14.97 -27.80 7.86
C GLY A 295 -16.06 -26.75 7.57
N LEU A 296 -15.82 -25.86 6.60
CA LEU A 296 -16.70 -24.71 6.34
C LEU A 296 -17.93 -25.12 5.52
N ARG A 297 -19.11 -24.59 5.92
CA ARG A 297 -20.37 -24.82 5.23
C ARG A 297 -20.55 -23.85 4.06
N THR A 298 -20.99 -24.34 2.92
CA THR A 298 -21.33 -23.53 1.75
C THR A 298 -22.74 -22.90 1.88
N PRO A 299 -23.02 -21.72 1.28
CA PRO A 299 -22.07 -20.92 0.50
C PRO A 299 -21.07 -20.18 1.39
N VAL A 300 -19.79 -20.21 1.01
CA VAL A 300 -18.71 -19.60 1.82
C VAL A 300 -17.75 -18.80 0.94
N ALA A 301 -17.24 -17.69 1.48
CA ALA A 301 -16.14 -16.89 0.95
C ALA A 301 -14.97 -16.91 1.92
N VAL A 302 -13.88 -17.57 1.55
CA VAL A 302 -12.64 -17.59 2.36
C VAL A 302 -11.72 -16.52 1.81
N ILE A 303 -11.33 -15.56 2.66
CA ILE A 303 -10.69 -14.31 2.28
C ILE A 303 -9.29 -14.25 2.89
N ALA A 304 -8.31 -13.87 2.10
CA ALA A 304 -6.97 -13.55 2.54
C ALA A 304 -6.49 -12.28 1.82
N GLY A 305 -5.76 -11.43 2.53
CA GLY A 305 -5.11 -10.27 1.95
C GLY A 305 -3.64 -10.22 2.35
N GLY A 306 -2.83 -9.53 1.57
CA GLY A 306 -1.41 -9.41 1.86
C GLY A 306 -0.60 -9.07 0.61
N GLU A 307 0.67 -9.44 0.62
CA GLU A 307 1.59 -9.25 -0.50
C GLU A 307 2.48 -10.48 -0.64
N THR A 308 2.09 -11.43 -1.49
CA THR A 308 2.90 -12.61 -1.77
C THR A 308 4.12 -12.27 -2.65
N VAL A 309 5.09 -13.16 -2.69
CA VAL A 309 6.32 -12.96 -3.47
C VAL A 309 6.47 -14.05 -4.54
N VAL A 310 7.09 -13.68 -5.67
CA VAL A 310 7.43 -14.63 -6.74
C VAL A 310 8.93 -14.91 -6.68
N ARG A 311 9.29 -16.19 -6.66
CA ARG A 311 10.67 -16.62 -6.90
C ARG A 311 10.89 -16.81 -8.38
N VAL A 312 11.44 -15.80 -9.03
CA VAL A 312 11.72 -15.86 -10.46
C VAL A 312 12.81 -16.89 -10.75
N ARG A 313 12.48 -17.89 -11.57
CA ARG A 313 13.40 -18.97 -12.01
C ARG A 313 13.44 -19.08 -13.52
N GLY A 314 12.36 -18.72 -14.17
CA GLY A 314 12.19 -18.77 -15.62
C GLY A 314 12.32 -17.41 -16.29
N THR A 315 11.87 -17.35 -17.53
CA THR A 315 11.88 -16.14 -18.38
C THR A 315 10.49 -15.66 -18.76
N GLY A 316 9.46 -16.31 -18.23
CA GLY A 316 8.07 -16.03 -18.52
C GLY A 316 7.60 -14.67 -18.01
N LYS A 317 6.36 -14.34 -18.35
CA LYS A 317 5.68 -13.11 -17.97
C LYS A 317 4.55 -13.41 -16.97
N GLY A 318 4.49 -12.66 -15.88
CA GLY A 318 3.44 -12.80 -14.88
C GLY A 318 3.66 -11.89 -13.67
N GLY A 319 2.81 -12.06 -12.67
CA GLY A 319 2.90 -11.43 -11.38
C GLY A 319 2.45 -12.39 -10.27
N ARG A 320 2.53 -11.96 -9.02
CA ARG A 320 2.26 -12.79 -7.85
C ARG A 320 0.80 -13.28 -7.77
N ASN A 321 -0.14 -12.42 -8.12
CA ASN A 321 -1.56 -12.78 -8.12
C ASN A 321 -1.91 -13.77 -9.23
N GLN A 322 -1.32 -13.60 -10.41
CA GLN A 322 -1.46 -14.51 -11.53
C GLN A 322 -0.81 -15.86 -11.23
N GLU A 323 0.39 -15.88 -10.62
CA GLU A 323 1.09 -17.12 -10.24
C GLU A 323 0.33 -17.90 -9.18
N LEU A 324 -0.21 -17.20 -8.16
CA LEU A 324 -1.09 -17.77 -7.15
C LEU A 324 -2.32 -18.44 -7.81
N CYS A 325 -3.00 -17.74 -8.73
CA CYS A 325 -4.16 -18.25 -9.43
C CYS A 325 -3.82 -19.45 -10.33
N LEU A 326 -2.72 -19.41 -11.08
CA LEU A 326 -2.29 -20.54 -11.90
C LEU A 326 -2.01 -21.79 -11.06
N SER A 327 -1.32 -21.60 -9.94
CA SER A 327 -1.06 -22.68 -8.98
C SER A 327 -2.35 -23.23 -8.37
N ALA A 328 -3.30 -22.36 -8.03
CA ALA A 328 -4.61 -22.76 -7.53
C ALA A 328 -5.43 -23.54 -8.57
N ALA A 329 -5.41 -23.09 -9.85
CA ALA A 329 -6.11 -23.75 -10.96
C ALA A 329 -5.74 -25.24 -11.11
N ILE A 330 -4.43 -25.52 -11.01
CA ILE A 330 -3.93 -26.91 -11.04
C ILE A 330 -4.47 -27.70 -9.83
N GLY A 331 -4.50 -27.06 -8.65
CA GLY A 331 -4.92 -27.72 -7.42
C GLY A 331 -6.42 -28.00 -7.29
N ILE A 332 -7.26 -27.27 -8.03
CA ILE A 332 -8.74 -27.42 -8.00
C ILE A 332 -9.31 -28.02 -9.28
N GLU A 333 -8.47 -28.54 -10.18
CA GLU A 333 -8.91 -29.12 -11.45
C GLU A 333 -9.99 -30.18 -11.22
N GLY A 334 -11.10 -30.07 -11.97
CA GLY A 334 -12.24 -30.98 -11.90
C GLY A 334 -13.25 -30.70 -10.77
N LEU A 335 -13.02 -29.70 -9.91
CA LEU A 335 -13.98 -29.29 -8.87
C LEU A 335 -15.03 -28.33 -9.43
N SER A 336 -16.32 -28.61 -9.17
CA SER A 336 -17.43 -27.73 -9.54
C SER A 336 -17.77 -26.73 -8.45
N ASP A 337 -18.54 -25.70 -8.80
CA ASP A 337 -19.14 -24.71 -7.87
C ASP A 337 -18.12 -24.00 -6.97
N MET A 338 -16.93 -23.78 -7.51
CA MET A 338 -15.83 -23.11 -6.84
C MET A 338 -15.11 -22.16 -7.79
N VAL A 339 -14.70 -21.02 -7.25
CA VAL A 339 -13.83 -20.04 -7.91
C VAL A 339 -12.77 -19.58 -6.92
N ILE A 340 -11.54 -19.43 -7.39
CA ILE A 340 -10.47 -18.75 -6.64
C ILE A 340 -10.00 -17.57 -7.48
N PHE A 341 -9.89 -16.41 -6.87
CA PHE A 341 -9.27 -15.25 -7.51
C PHE A 341 -8.21 -14.61 -6.60
N SER A 342 -7.25 -13.95 -7.23
CA SER A 342 -6.28 -13.09 -6.56
C SER A 342 -6.00 -11.88 -7.44
N VAL A 343 -6.06 -10.68 -6.84
CA VAL A 343 -5.93 -9.40 -7.56
C VAL A 343 -5.16 -8.38 -6.74
N GLY A 344 -4.29 -7.62 -7.39
CA GLY A 344 -3.69 -6.41 -6.85
C GLY A 344 -4.70 -5.25 -6.86
N SER A 345 -4.81 -4.54 -5.75
CA SER A 345 -5.74 -3.41 -5.62
C SER A 345 -5.41 -2.24 -6.54
N ASP A 346 -4.16 -2.12 -7.01
CA ASP A 346 -3.70 -1.07 -7.94
C ASP A 346 -4.07 -1.32 -9.40
N GLY A 347 -4.58 -2.54 -9.70
CA GLY A 347 -5.00 -2.93 -11.04
C GLY A 347 -3.86 -3.44 -11.91
N THR A 348 -2.69 -3.68 -11.34
CA THR A 348 -1.52 -4.23 -12.02
C THR A 348 -0.91 -5.39 -11.24
N ASP A 349 -0.26 -6.33 -11.93
CA ASP A 349 0.39 -7.47 -11.29
C ASP A 349 1.67 -7.84 -12.07
N GLY A 350 2.81 -7.50 -11.50
CA GLY A 350 4.10 -7.60 -12.18
C GLY A 350 4.19 -6.70 -13.42
N PRO A 351 4.96 -7.07 -14.45
CA PRO A 351 5.11 -6.28 -15.68
C PRO A 351 3.95 -6.54 -16.67
N THR A 352 2.70 -6.61 -16.18
CA THR A 352 1.52 -6.94 -16.98
C THR A 352 0.42 -5.88 -16.87
N ASP A 353 -0.59 -5.95 -17.73
CA ASP A 353 -1.79 -5.12 -17.73
C ASP A 353 -2.96 -5.74 -16.94
N ALA A 354 -2.73 -6.92 -16.35
CA ALA A 354 -3.71 -7.61 -15.52
C ALA A 354 -3.54 -7.25 -14.04
N ALA A 355 -4.65 -7.12 -13.33
CA ALA A 355 -4.67 -7.01 -11.88
C ALA A 355 -4.38 -8.36 -11.19
N GLY A 356 -4.59 -9.46 -11.89
CA GLY A 356 -4.42 -10.81 -11.37
C GLY A 356 -5.17 -11.85 -12.19
N GLY A 357 -5.74 -12.86 -11.53
CA GLY A 357 -6.46 -13.95 -12.17
C GLY A 357 -7.71 -14.39 -11.42
N ILE A 358 -8.58 -15.12 -12.13
CA ILE A 358 -9.77 -15.78 -11.61
C ILE A 358 -9.87 -17.18 -12.21
N VAL A 359 -9.89 -18.22 -11.39
CA VAL A 359 -9.81 -19.60 -11.83
C VAL A 359 -10.89 -20.46 -11.19
N ASP A 360 -11.29 -21.51 -11.93
CA ASP A 360 -12.28 -22.51 -11.55
C ASP A 360 -11.77 -23.92 -11.86
N GLY A 361 -12.55 -24.94 -11.56
CA GLY A 361 -12.14 -26.33 -11.79
C GLY A 361 -11.96 -26.72 -13.26
N GLU A 362 -12.39 -25.88 -14.21
CA GLU A 362 -12.21 -26.13 -15.64
C GLU A 362 -11.01 -25.36 -16.23
N THR A 363 -10.43 -24.42 -15.49
CA THR A 363 -9.36 -23.55 -15.97
C THR A 363 -8.17 -24.34 -16.52
N ALA A 364 -7.63 -25.31 -15.78
CA ALA A 364 -6.50 -26.12 -16.24
C ALA A 364 -6.84 -26.93 -17.50
N SER A 365 -8.04 -27.50 -17.58
CA SER A 365 -8.53 -28.21 -18.77
C SER A 365 -8.68 -27.28 -19.98
N ARG A 366 -9.17 -26.04 -19.80
CA ARG A 366 -9.21 -25.03 -20.87
C ARG A 366 -7.81 -24.70 -21.39
N MET A 367 -6.83 -24.52 -20.48
CA MET A 367 -5.42 -24.29 -20.86
C MET A 367 -4.87 -25.44 -21.70
N ARG A 368 -5.04 -26.70 -21.25
CA ARG A 368 -4.57 -27.88 -21.97
C ARG A 368 -5.23 -28.01 -23.35
N SER A 369 -6.51 -27.70 -23.46
CA SER A 369 -7.23 -27.67 -24.74
C SER A 369 -6.69 -26.59 -25.70
N ALA A 370 -6.16 -25.51 -25.16
CA ALA A 370 -5.46 -24.45 -25.91
C ALA A 370 -3.96 -24.78 -26.19
N GLY A 371 -3.49 -25.98 -25.84
CA GLY A 371 -2.09 -26.40 -26.03
C GLY A 371 -1.13 -25.89 -24.94
N VAL A 372 -1.63 -25.33 -23.86
CA VAL A 372 -0.85 -24.81 -22.76
C VAL A 372 -0.82 -25.84 -21.62
N GLN A 373 0.38 -26.21 -21.14
CA GLN A 373 0.57 -27.09 -19.99
C GLN A 373 0.75 -26.22 -18.74
N PRO A 374 -0.24 -26.12 -17.82
CA PRO A 374 -0.19 -25.19 -16.70
C PRO A 374 1.06 -25.32 -15.82
N GLU A 375 1.51 -26.56 -15.61
CA GLU A 375 2.65 -26.88 -14.75
C GLU A 375 3.97 -26.32 -15.33
N ILE A 376 4.17 -26.41 -16.67
CA ILE A 376 5.34 -25.90 -17.37
C ILE A 376 5.38 -24.38 -17.29
N TYR A 377 4.23 -23.73 -17.52
CA TYR A 377 4.13 -22.27 -17.46
C TYR A 377 4.32 -21.75 -16.03
N LEU A 378 3.84 -22.48 -15.03
CA LEU A 378 4.07 -22.14 -13.63
C LEU A 378 5.56 -22.24 -13.24
N ASP A 379 6.27 -23.26 -13.74
CA ASP A 379 7.70 -23.43 -13.46
C ASP A 379 8.58 -22.40 -14.19
N ASP A 380 8.12 -21.86 -15.32
CA ASP A 380 8.78 -20.78 -16.07
C ASP A 380 8.35 -19.36 -15.63
N ASN A 381 7.53 -19.22 -14.56
CA ASN A 381 6.92 -17.96 -14.12
C ASN A 381 6.11 -17.24 -15.24
N ASP A 382 5.47 -18.00 -16.17
CA ASP A 382 4.71 -17.48 -17.29
C ASP A 382 3.18 -17.54 -17.07
N SER A 383 2.77 -17.16 -15.87
CA SER A 383 1.37 -17.20 -15.43
C SER A 383 0.44 -16.30 -16.26
N TYR A 384 0.96 -15.18 -16.79
CA TYR A 384 0.18 -14.31 -17.68
C TYR A 384 -0.29 -15.01 -18.93
N ASN A 385 0.62 -15.63 -19.67
CA ASN A 385 0.26 -16.31 -20.93
C ASN A 385 -0.59 -17.53 -20.68
N ALA A 386 -0.38 -18.26 -19.60
CA ALA A 386 -1.22 -19.39 -19.21
C ALA A 386 -2.68 -18.94 -18.95
N LEU A 387 -2.90 -17.98 -18.05
CA LEU A 387 -4.24 -17.47 -17.74
C LEU A 387 -4.91 -16.77 -18.93
N LYS A 388 -4.13 -16.10 -19.78
CA LYS A 388 -4.62 -15.50 -21.03
C LYS A 388 -5.18 -16.54 -21.97
N SER A 389 -4.56 -17.71 -22.09
CA SER A 389 -4.98 -18.79 -22.99
C SER A 389 -6.35 -19.38 -22.60
N SER A 390 -6.71 -19.33 -21.34
CA SER A 390 -7.99 -19.83 -20.81
C SER A 390 -9.05 -18.73 -20.60
N GLY A 391 -8.67 -17.44 -20.81
CA GLY A 391 -9.55 -16.29 -20.61
C GLY A 391 -9.77 -15.95 -19.11
N ASP A 392 -8.80 -16.26 -18.27
CA ASP A 392 -8.91 -16.17 -16.80
C ASP A 392 -8.10 -15.00 -16.18
N LEU A 393 -7.60 -14.06 -17.00
CA LEU A 393 -7.04 -12.81 -16.51
C LEU A 393 -8.12 -11.87 -15.98
N VAL A 394 -7.82 -11.17 -14.89
CA VAL A 394 -8.63 -10.06 -14.39
C VAL A 394 -7.98 -8.74 -14.82
N ILE A 395 -8.70 -7.98 -15.64
CA ILE A 395 -8.25 -6.68 -16.15
C ILE A 395 -9.16 -5.61 -15.56
N THR A 396 -8.63 -4.75 -14.72
CA THR A 396 -9.35 -3.61 -14.11
C THR A 396 -8.91 -2.27 -14.68
N GLY A 397 -7.74 -2.21 -15.30
CA GLY A 397 -7.01 -0.97 -15.53
C GLY A 397 -6.47 -0.41 -14.21
N SER A 398 -5.73 0.70 -14.29
CA SER A 398 -5.20 1.37 -13.09
C SER A 398 -6.34 1.92 -12.24
N THR A 399 -6.37 1.54 -10.96
CA THR A 399 -7.42 1.91 -10.00
C THR A 399 -7.15 3.23 -9.29
N GLY A 400 -5.88 3.62 -9.19
CA GLY A 400 -5.42 4.81 -8.47
C GLY A 400 -5.26 4.61 -6.96
N THR A 401 -5.41 3.38 -6.45
CA THR A 401 -5.04 2.98 -5.08
C THR A 401 -3.92 1.94 -5.12
N ASN A 402 -3.28 1.68 -3.99
CA ASN A 402 -2.43 0.52 -3.77
C ASN A 402 -2.47 0.20 -2.27
N VAL A 403 -3.20 -0.85 -1.95
CA VAL A 403 -3.37 -1.38 -0.59
C VAL A 403 -3.14 -2.90 -0.59
N ASN A 404 -2.17 -3.35 -1.37
CA ASN A 404 -1.77 -4.75 -1.57
C ASN A 404 -2.86 -5.60 -2.26
N ASP A 405 -2.89 -6.91 -1.98
CA ASP A 405 -3.62 -7.90 -2.76
C ASP A 405 -4.81 -8.49 -1.98
N LEU A 406 -5.82 -8.90 -2.74
CA LEU A 406 -6.99 -9.63 -2.25
C LEU A 406 -7.06 -11.00 -2.91
N THR A 407 -7.09 -12.06 -2.10
CA THR A 407 -7.29 -13.45 -2.54
C THR A 407 -8.56 -14.00 -1.91
N VAL A 408 -9.43 -14.61 -2.72
CA VAL A 408 -10.71 -15.16 -2.23
C VAL A 408 -11.01 -16.51 -2.87
N ILE A 409 -11.48 -17.46 -2.04
CA ILE A 409 -12.15 -18.68 -2.49
C ILE A 409 -13.65 -18.46 -2.33
N LEU A 410 -14.41 -18.61 -3.39
CA LEU A 410 -15.87 -18.71 -3.35
C LEU A 410 -16.29 -20.16 -3.58
N CYS A 411 -17.15 -20.69 -2.75
CA CYS A 411 -17.69 -22.05 -2.88
C CYS A 411 -19.18 -22.03 -2.58
N LYS A 412 -20.00 -22.63 -3.49
CA LYS A 412 -21.45 -22.79 -3.36
C LYS A 412 -21.84 -24.22 -3.05
#